data_a619890e6e62b93fb726b2672455d586
#
_entry.id   a619890e6e62b93fb726b2672455d586
#
_cell.length_a   1.000
_cell.length_b   1.000
_cell.length_c   1.000
_cell.angle_alpha   90.00
_cell.angle_beta   90.00
_cell.angle_gamma   90.00
#
_symmetry.space_group_name_H-M   'P 1'
#
loop_
_entity.id
_entity.type
_entity.pdbx_description
1 polymer ?
#
loop_
_entity_poly.entity_id
_entity_poly.type
_entity_poly.pdbx_seq_one_letter_code
_entity_poly.pdbx_strand_id
1 'polypeptide(L)'
;MLNQGAIDFRGKLPSSEALVHTLVNGYMLSASLFGCVEVGLFNHLDETSGMAISELADACLLSATQVQKLVSFGLSVGLIIQRDEQFFNSSDAQKLLSRHSAHNICSAVEHHSRHVYPLFGQLAESLKSGKPISDRLQLSSAQGNTNEFYAELDKSENDFDVFMAAMNTFSTGAGTRIADALSARVDTAASLRILDLGGGGGQVSIEIAKTIPQAQITLIDLEKATRFARAEVNRMGLDDRISCQPGDIFAPLPFAKASFDVVLISAVLGDWSHIYQVKLLANAHHHLNSGGCLVVSETLLDDDLAGPILPALMSLYVQILTEGGQNFTARSLVALLCSNQFNHIEVQLNREHGCRDTVLASKALRDIR
;
A
#
# COMPACT_ATOMS: atom_id res chain seq x y z
N MET A 1 -28.84 -15.07 -4.13
CA MET A 1 -27.93 -16.00 -4.82
C MET A 1 -26.56 -15.34 -5.01
N LEU A 2 -25.84 -15.10 -3.90
CA LEU A 2 -24.44 -14.62 -3.89
C LEU A 2 -23.55 -15.72 -3.30
N ASN A 3 -23.77 -16.96 -3.69
CA ASN A 3 -23.01 -18.10 -3.19
C ASN A 3 -22.02 -18.60 -4.25
N GLN A 4 -21.24 -17.70 -4.80
CA GLN A 4 -20.07 -18.05 -5.61
C GLN A 4 -18.93 -17.16 -5.13
N GLY A 5 -17.95 -17.77 -4.52
CA GLY A 5 -16.69 -17.35 -3.95
C GLY A 5 -16.33 -15.86 -3.99
N ALA A 6 -15.66 -15.39 -2.95
CA ALA A 6 -15.10 -14.05 -2.91
C ALA A 6 -14.35 -13.75 -4.23
N ILE A 7 -14.46 -12.52 -4.73
CA ILE A 7 -13.70 -12.08 -5.91
C ILE A 7 -12.21 -12.27 -5.64
N ASP A 8 -11.57 -13.13 -6.41
CA ASP A 8 -10.13 -13.34 -6.34
C ASP A 8 -9.41 -12.25 -7.13
N PHE A 9 -8.82 -11.31 -6.42
CA PHE A 9 -8.08 -10.20 -7.01
C PHE A 9 -6.72 -10.61 -7.61
N ARG A 10 -6.30 -11.87 -7.42
CA ARG A 10 -5.03 -12.41 -7.94
C ARG A 10 -5.09 -12.84 -9.41
N GLY A 11 -6.26 -12.96 -9.96
CA GLY A 11 -6.48 -13.49 -11.29
C GLY A 11 -7.40 -12.62 -12.14
N LYS A 12 -7.77 -13.18 -13.28
CA LYS A 12 -8.77 -12.65 -14.21
C LYS A 12 -10.13 -13.26 -13.88
N LEU A 13 -11.15 -12.42 -13.80
CA LEU A 13 -12.52 -12.93 -13.61
C LEU A 13 -13.15 -13.29 -14.96
N PRO A 14 -13.83 -14.43 -15.03
CA PRO A 14 -14.65 -14.74 -16.20
C PRO A 14 -15.86 -13.80 -16.27
N SER A 15 -16.18 -13.32 -17.47
CA SER A 15 -17.38 -12.51 -17.68
C SER A 15 -18.63 -13.35 -17.40
N SER A 16 -19.57 -12.78 -16.62
CA SER A 16 -20.88 -13.37 -16.40
C SER A 16 -21.89 -12.27 -16.05
N GLU A 17 -23.17 -12.54 -16.28
CA GLU A 17 -24.25 -11.62 -15.90
C GLU A 17 -24.22 -11.34 -14.38
N ALA A 18 -24.00 -12.37 -13.56
CA ALA A 18 -23.87 -12.24 -12.11
C ALA A 18 -22.71 -11.31 -11.70
N LEU A 19 -21.57 -11.39 -12.40
CA LEU A 19 -20.44 -10.47 -12.16
C LEU A 19 -20.83 -9.02 -12.48
N VAL A 20 -21.50 -8.77 -13.61
CA VAL A 20 -21.96 -7.41 -13.97
C VAL A 20 -22.88 -6.86 -12.89
N HIS A 21 -23.85 -7.63 -12.40
CA HIS A 21 -24.71 -7.21 -11.28
C HIS A 21 -23.93 -6.97 -10.00
N THR A 22 -22.92 -7.76 -9.70
CA THR A 22 -22.04 -7.55 -8.54
C THR A 22 -21.26 -6.25 -8.67
N LEU A 23 -20.71 -5.96 -9.84
CA LEU A 23 -19.95 -4.72 -10.09
C LEU A 23 -20.83 -3.46 -9.98
N VAL A 24 -22.07 -3.52 -10.51
CA VAL A 24 -23.04 -2.40 -10.40
C VAL A 24 -23.36 -2.07 -8.95
N ASN A 25 -23.44 -3.08 -8.07
CA ASN A 25 -23.79 -2.90 -6.65
C ASN A 25 -22.57 -2.86 -5.72
N GLY A 26 -21.35 -3.09 -6.23
CA GLY A 26 -20.14 -3.25 -5.44
C GLY A 26 -19.82 -2.05 -4.55
N TYR A 27 -20.09 -0.84 -5.04
CA TYR A 27 -19.88 0.39 -4.28
C TYR A 27 -20.74 0.44 -3.00
N MET A 28 -21.96 -0.11 -3.02
CA MET A 28 -22.83 -0.17 -1.83
C MET A 28 -22.27 -1.15 -0.80
N LEU A 29 -21.70 -2.29 -1.24
CA LEU A 29 -21.06 -3.25 -0.33
C LEU A 29 -19.86 -2.59 0.39
N SER A 30 -19.01 -1.92 -0.38
CA SER A 30 -17.85 -1.20 0.18
C SER A 30 -18.30 -0.08 1.14
N ALA A 31 -19.22 0.79 0.72
CA ALA A 31 -19.72 1.88 1.55
C ALA A 31 -20.39 1.39 2.85
N SER A 32 -21.10 0.27 2.80
CA SER A 32 -21.71 -0.33 4.00
C SER A 32 -20.65 -0.85 4.98
N LEU A 33 -19.59 -1.48 4.48
CA LEU A 33 -18.45 -1.88 5.30
C LEU A 33 -17.76 -0.65 5.92
N PHE A 34 -17.52 0.39 5.14
CA PHE A 34 -16.92 1.64 5.62
C PHE A 34 -17.75 2.23 6.77
N GLY A 35 -19.07 2.32 6.60
CA GLY A 35 -19.97 2.81 7.65
C GLY A 35 -19.92 1.96 8.92
N CYS A 36 -19.88 0.63 8.80
CA CYS A 36 -19.74 -0.25 9.97
C CYS A 36 -18.43 -0.02 10.75
N VAL A 37 -17.31 0.17 10.02
CA VAL A 37 -15.99 0.43 10.63
C VAL A 37 -15.96 1.82 11.27
N GLU A 38 -16.52 2.82 10.59
CA GLU A 38 -16.51 4.21 11.05
C GLU A 38 -17.29 4.41 12.34
N VAL A 39 -18.46 3.77 12.47
CA VAL A 39 -19.25 3.83 13.72
C VAL A 39 -18.72 2.87 14.80
N GLY A 40 -17.65 2.14 14.55
CA GLY A 40 -17.02 1.25 15.51
C GLY A 40 -17.79 -0.05 15.78
N LEU A 41 -18.72 -0.47 14.91
CA LEU A 41 -19.58 -1.64 15.14
C LEU A 41 -18.79 -2.89 15.54
N PHE A 42 -17.70 -3.20 14.83
CA PHE A 42 -16.87 -4.37 15.09
C PHE A 42 -15.96 -4.23 16.32
N ASN A 43 -15.81 -3.02 16.87
CA ASN A 43 -15.06 -2.79 18.11
C ASN A 43 -15.89 -3.10 19.37
N HIS A 44 -17.22 -3.00 19.25
CA HIS A 44 -18.15 -3.27 20.33
C HIS A 44 -18.58 -4.74 20.37
N LEU A 45 -18.51 -5.42 19.23
CA LEU A 45 -18.75 -6.85 19.12
C LEU A 45 -17.46 -7.64 19.36
N ASP A 46 -17.62 -8.87 19.86
CA ASP A 46 -16.56 -9.85 20.06
C ASP A 46 -17.05 -11.23 19.58
N GLU A 47 -16.14 -12.19 19.39
CA GLU A 47 -16.50 -13.57 19.00
C GLU A 47 -17.22 -14.36 20.10
N THR A 48 -16.99 -13.97 21.36
CA THR A 48 -17.42 -14.73 22.54
C THR A 48 -18.45 -13.97 23.39
N SER A 49 -18.38 -12.63 23.39
CA SER A 49 -19.26 -11.76 24.13
C SER A 49 -20.20 -11.05 23.17
N GLY A 50 -21.45 -11.50 23.11
CA GLY A 50 -22.48 -10.93 22.24
C GLY A 50 -23.12 -9.71 22.85
N MET A 51 -23.77 -8.91 22.00
CA MET A 51 -24.58 -7.76 22.41
C MET A 51 -25.95 -7.78 21.72
N ALA A 52 -26.97 -7.32 22.44
CA ALA A 52 -28.29 -7.08 21.86
C ALA A 52 -28.28 -5.77 21.03
N ILE A 53 -29.30 -5.59 20.16
CA ILE A 53 -29.41 -4.37 19.31
C ILE A 53 -29.46 -3.09 20.17
N SER A 54 -30.14 -3.11 21.34
CA SER A 54 -30.21 -1.94 22.22
C SER A 54 -28.85 -1.56 22.80
N GLU A 55 -28.08 -2.54 23.24
CA GLU A 55 -26.72 -2.33 23.78
C GLU A 55 -25.75 -1.80 22.71
N LEU A 56 -25.81 -2.38 21.50
CA LEU A 56 -25.05 -1.90 20.36
C LEU A 56 -25.44 -0.47 19.94
N ALA A 57 -26.73 -0.13 20.02
CA ALA A 57 -27.22 1.20 19.70
C ALA A 57 -26.60 2.25 20.62
N ASP A 58 -26.61 1.97 21.94
CA ASP A 58 -25.99 2.83 22.94
C ASP A 58 -24.45 2.94 22.71
N ALA A 59 -23.78 1.82 22.46
CA ALA A 59 -22.34 1.77 22.26
C ALA A 59 -21.91 2.52 21.00
N CYS A 60 -22.65 2.38 19.89
CA CYS A 60 -22.37 3.06 18.62
C CYS A 60 -22.90 4.51 18.56
N LEU A 61 -23.60 4.99 19.59
CA LEU A 61 -24.28 6.30 19.63
C LEU A 61 -25.29 6.48 18.46
N LEU A 62 -26.00 5.41 18.11
CA LEU A 62 -26.99 5.34 17.06
C LEU A 62 -28.36 4.92 17.61
N SER A 63 -29.40 5.10 16.82
CA SER A 63 -30.71 4.51 17.16
C SER A 63 -30.72 2.99 16.88
N ALA A 64 -31.55 2.25 17.61
CA ALA A 64 -31.73 0.81 17.39
C ALA A 64 -32.06 0.46 15.94
N THR A 65 -32.86 1.30 15.26
CA THR A 65 -33.22 1.12 13.85
C THR A 65 -32.01 1.27 12.91
N GLN A 66 -31.08 2.17 13.23
CA GLN A 66 -29.83 2.36 12.43
C GLN A 66 -28.90 1.17 12.62
N VAL A 67 -28.67 0.76 13.88
CA VAL A 67 -27.85 -0.41 14.19
C VAL A 67 -28.43 -1.69 13.58
N GLN A 68 -29.75 -1.87 13.62
CA GLN A 68 -30.40 -3.01 12.98
C GLN A 68 -30.09 -3.12 11.48
N LYS A 69 -30.00 -1.98 10.76
CA LYS A 69 -29.62 -1.99 9.34
C LYS A 69 -28.17 -2.44 9.13
N LEU A 70 -27.25 -1.95 9.97
CA LEU A 70 -25.83 -2.34 9.90
C LEU A 70 -25.64 -3.82 10.27
N VAL A 71 -26.31 -4.28 11.32
CA VAL A 71 -26.29 -5.69 11.72
C VAL A 71 -26.87 -6.58 10.63
N SER A 72 -27.99 -6.16 10.01
CA SER A 72 -28.59 -6.90 8.88
C SER A 72 -27.62 -7.03 7.70
N PHE A 73 -26.89 -5.97 7.37
CA PHE A 73 -25.81 -6.03 6.37
C PHE A 73 -24.74 -7.02 6.83
N GLY A 74 -24.21 -6.86 8.06
CA GLY A 74 -23.13 -7.73 8.58
C GLY A 74 -23.51 -9.22 8.60
N LEU A 75 -24.76 -9.55 8.95
CA LEU A 75 -25.30 -10.92 8.87
C LEU A 75 -25.36 -11.42 7.44
N SER A 76 -25.80 -10.58 6.50
CA SER A 76 -25.99 -10.97 5.09
C SER A 76 -24.67 -11.28 4.37
N VAL A 77 -23.55 -10.70 4.83
CA VAL A 77 -22.20 -10.92 4.29
C VAL A 77 -21.32 -11.80 5.19
N GLY A 78 -21.87 -12.34 6.27
CA GLY A 78 -21.17 -13.25 7.17
C GLY A 78 -20.11 -12.62 8.09
N LEU A 79 -20.09 -11.30 8.23
CA LEU A 79 -19.20 -10.58 9.14
C LEU A 79 -19.74 -10.54 10.57
N ILE A 80 -21.03 -10.69 10.74
CA ILE A 80 -21.72 -10.81 12.04
C ILE A 80 -22.41 -12.16 12.11
N ILE A 81 -22.41 -12.75 13.30
CA ILE A 81 -23.09 -14.00 13.64
C ILE A 81 -24.16 -13.70 14.67
N GLN A 82 -25.34 -14.30 14.54
CA GLN A 82 -26.40 -14.24 15.55
C GLN A 82 -26.48 -15.57 16.31
N ARG A 83 -26.56 -15.48 17.63
CA ARG A 83 -26.88 -16.60 18.53
C ARG A 83 -27.94 -16.11 19.48
N ASP A 84 -29.12 -16.72 19.43
CA ASP A 84 -30.31 -16.24 20.15
C ASP A 84 -30.63 -14.77 19.79
N GLU A 85 -30.74 -13.89 20.77
CA GLU A 85 -30.97 -12.45 20.57
C GLU A 85 -29.72 -11.59 20.60
N GLN A 86 -28.55 -12.22 20.61
CA GLN A 86 -27.25 -11.53 20.63
C GLN A 86 -26.47 -11.66 19.31
N PHE A 87 -25.68 -10.63 19.04
CA PHE A 87 -24.85 -10.52 17.85
C PHE A 87 -23.36 -10.53 18.22
N PHE A 88 -22.56 -11.18 17.39
CA PHE A 88 -21.13 -11.42 17.61
C PHE A 88 -20.36 -11.10 16.33
N ASN A 89 -19.10 -10.73 16.45
CA ASN A 89 -18.20 -10.75 15.30
C ASN A 89 -18.01 -12.17 14.78
N SER A 90 -17.92 -12.34 13.46
CA SER A 90 -17.29 -13.54 12.91
C SER A 90 -15.79 -13.54 13.19
N SER A 91 -15.13 -14.68 13.08
CA SER A 91 -13.67 -14.79 13.26
C SER A 91 -12.89 -13.84 12.36
N ASP A 92 -13.30 -13.73 11.09
CA ASP A 92 -12.65 -12.82 10.14
C ASP A 92 -12.92 -11.35 10.51
N ALA A 93 -14.13 -10.99 10.93
CA ALA A 93 -14.44 -9.64 11.36
C ALA A 93 -13.67 -9.27 12.63
N GLN A 94 -13.61 -10.18 13.63
CA GLN A 94 -12.81 -9.97 14.83
C GLN A 94 -11.34 -9.73 14.51
N LYS A 95 -10.77 -10.56 13.62
CA LYS A 95 -9.37 -10.48 13.22
C LYS A 95 -9.06 -9.21 12.44
N LEU A 96 -9.90 -8.85 11.45
CA LEU A 96 -9.57 -7.85 10.45
C LEU A 96 -10.22 -6.49 10.70
N LEU A 97 -11.39 -6.41 11.37
CA LEU A 97 -12.20 -5.21 11.48
C LEU A 97 -12.34 -4.68 12.91
N SER A 98 -11.89 -5.43 13.92
CA SER A 98 -11.81 -4.95 15.29
C SER A 98 -10.45 -4.28 15.53
N ARG A 99 -10.45 -3.01 15.98
CA ARG A 99 -9.21 -2.26 16.32
C ARG A 99 -8.43 -2.90 17.48
N HIS A 100 -9.06 -3.79 18.24
CA HIS A 100 -8.40 -4.55 19.31
C HIS A 100 -7.53 -5.69 18.78
N SER A 101 -7.67 -6.06 17.51
CA SER A 101 -6.83 -7.07 16.87
C SER A 101 -5.50 -6.51 16.41
N ALA A 102 -4.43 -7.24 16.66
CA ALA A 102 -3.09 -6.92 16.12
C ALA A 102 -2.99 -7.06 14.58
N HIS A 103 -3.98 -7.70 13.96
CA HIS A 103 -4.04 -7.96 12.52
C HIS A 103 -5.11 -7.13 11.80
N ASN A 104 -5.67 -6.11 12.48
CA ASN A 104 -6.73 -5.31 11.87
C ASN A 104 -6.24 -4.51 10.66
N ILE A 105 -7.17 -4.29 9.73
CA ILE A 105 -6.97 -3.48 8.53
C ILE A 105 -7.84 -2.21 8.57
N CYS A 106 -8.26 -1.77 9.75
CA CYS A 106 -9.18 -0.63 9.90
C CYS A 106 -8.64 0.65 9.26
N SER A 107 -7.33 0.91 9.37
CA SER A 107 -6.70 2.08 8.72
C SER A 107 -6.80 2.01 7.18
N ALA A 108 -6.66 0.83 6.60
CA ALA A 108 -6.85 0.64 5.15
C ALA A 108 -8.31 0.90 4.76
N VAL A 109 -9.28 0.40 5.54
CA VAL A 109 -10.71 0.66 5.32
C VAL A 109 -11.02 2.14 5.43
N GLU A 110 -10.48 2.84 6.43
CA GLU A 110 -10.66 4.29 6.61
C GLU A 110 -10.02 5.10 5.48
N HIS A 111 -8.82 4.73 5.06
CA HIS A 111 -8.17 5.36 3.91
C HIS A 111 -9.03 5.23 2.65
N HIS A 112 -9.53 4.03 2.36
CA HIS A 112 -10.44 3.84 1.24
C HIS A 112 -11.71 4.66 1.37
N SER A 113 -12.33 4.71 2.56
CA SER A 113 -13.54 5.48 2.81
C SER A 113 -13.34 6.99 2.62
N ARG A 114 -12.30 7.55 3.23
CA ARG A 114 -12.08 8.99 3.29
C ARG A 114 -11.36 9.57 2.09
N HIS A 115 -10.31 8.87 1.60
CA HIS A 115 -9.41 9.44 0.62
C HIS A 115 -9.64 8.92 -0.81
N VAL A 116 -10.18 7.70 -0.98
CA VAL A 116 -10.25 7.05 -2.29
C VAL A 116 -11.67 7.00 -2.85
N TYR A 117 -12.61 6.50 -2.06
CA TYR A 117 -14.00 6.30 -2.50
C TYR A 117 -14.67 7.56 -3.08
N PRO A 118 -14.54 8.77 -2.46
CA PRO A 118 -15.12 9.97 -3.03
C PRO A 118 -14.54 10.34 -4.40
N LEU A 119 -13.26 10.03 -4.63
CA LEU A 119 -12.56 10.32 -5.89
C LEU A 119 -12.95 9.35 -7.00
N PHE A 120 -13.16 8.07 -6.69
CA PHE A 120 -13.60 7.07 -7.67
C PHE A 120 -14.97 7.37 -8.29
N GLY A 121 -15.84 8.10 -7.59
CA GLY A 121 -17.09 8.63 -8.15
C GLY A 121 -16.87 9.58 -9.34
N GLN A 122 -15.67 10.13 -9.48
CA GLN A 122 -15.28 11.08 -10.53
C GLN A 122 -14.30 10.48 -11.56
N LEU A 123 -14.10 9.14 -11.56
CA LEU A 123 -13.15 8.47 -12.44
C LEU A 123 -13.32 8.84 -13.91
N ALA A 124 -14.56 8.87 -14.40
CA ALA A 124 -14.85 9.20 -15.79
C ALA A 124 -14.37 10.61 -16.19
N GLU A 125 -14.37 11.53 -15.26
CA GLU A 125 -13.89 12.90 -15.47
C GLU A 125 -12.36 12.95 -15.51
N SER A 126 -11.68 12.25 -14.60
CA SER A 126 -10.22 12.09 -14.64
C SER A 126 -9.76 11.51 -15.97
N LEU A 127 -10.38 10.42 -16.41
CA LEU A 127 -10.04 9.78 -17.69
C LEU A 127 -10.25 10.70 -18.90
N LYS A 128 -11.33 11.49 -18.91
CA LYS A 128 -11.61 12.43 -20.02
C LYS A 128 -10.64 13.62 -20.05
N SER A 129 -10.25 14.11 -18.89
CA SER A 129 -9.33 15.25 -18.78
C SER A 129 -7.86 14.85 -18.87
N GLY A 130 -7.53 13.58 -18.62
CA GLY A 130 -6.16 13.09 -18.48
C GLY A 130 -5.46 13.61 -17.23
N LYS A 131 -6.22 14.21 -16.28
CA LYS A 131 -5.67 14.81 -15.06
C LYS A 131 -6.18 14.09 -13.81
N PRO A 132 -5.42 14.09 -12.70
CA PRO A 132 -5.93 13.62 -11.42
C PRO A 132 -7.12 14.49 -10.96
N ILE A 133 -7.96 13.90 -10.11
CA ILE A 133 -9.10 14.61 -9.50
C ILE A 133 -8.65 15.40 -8.28
N SER A 134 -7.55 15.00 -7.64
CA SER A 134 -6.93 15.74 -6.54
C SER A 134 -6.70 17.22 -6.85
N ASP A 135 -6.37 17.56 -8.10
CA ASP A 135 -6.21 18.95 -8.55
C ASP A 135 -7.45 19.85 -8.36
N ARG A 136 -8.63 19.24 -8.23
CA ARG A 136 -9.91 19.97 -8.13
C ARG A 136 -10.42 20.16 -6.72
N LEU A 137 -9.84 19.50 -5.75
CA LEU A 137 -10.17 19.69 -4.34
C LEU A 137 -9.70 21.05 -3.80
N GLN A 138 -9.37 22.02 -4.69
CA GLN A 138 -8.85 23.36 -4.38
C GLN A 138 -7.58 23.36 -3.55
N LEU A 139 -6.69 22.45 -3.84
CA LEU A 139 -5.46 22.25 -3.13
C LEU A 139 -4.37 23.08 -3.77
N SER A 140 -4.32 24.34 -3.42
CA SER A 140 -3.29 25.26 -3.91
C SER A 140 -1.95 24.98 -3.24
N SER A 141 -1.08 24.22 -3.87
CA SER A 141 0.34 24.19 -3.52
C SER A 141 1.09 25.20 -4.38
N ALA A 142 1.58 26.25 -3.76
CA ALA A 142 2.32 27.34 -4.43
C ALA A 142 3.77 26.98 -4.79
N GLN A 143 4.18 25.70 -4.75
CA GLN A 143 5.54 25.27 -5.08
C GLN A 143 5.52 23.97 -5.87
N GLY A 144 5.89 24.05 -7.10
CA GLY A 144 5.77 23.15 -8.22
C GLY A 144 6.52 21.82 -8.21
N ASN A 145 6.48 21.01 -7.15
CA ASN A 145 7.10 19.68 -7.15
C ASN A 145 6.44 18.66 -6.21
N THR A 146 5.28 18.93 -5.64
CA THR A 146 4.58 17.98 -4.77
C THR A 146 3.36 17.44 -5.48
N ASN A 147 3.19 16.11 -5.47
CA ASN A 147 1.92 15.48 -5.78
C ASN A 147 0.85 16.11 -4.87
N GLU A 148 -0.18 16.73 -5.45
CA GLU A 148 -1.18 17.50 -4.71
C GLU A 148 -1.91 16.65 -3.66
N PHE A 149 -2.07 15.35 -3.91
CA PHE A 149 -2.63 14.41 -2.94
C PHE A 149 -1.83 14.38 -1.63
N TYR A 150 -0.51 14.28 -1.71
CA TYR A 150 0.35 14.29 -0.52
C TYR A 150 0.34 15.64 0.19
N ALA A 151 0.27 16.74 -0.57
CA ALA A 151 0.17 18.08 -0.01
C ALA A 151 -1.14 18.30 0.75
N GLU A 152 -2.23 17.65 0.35
CA GLU A 152 -3.49 17.71 1.08
C GLU A 152 -3.47 16.91 2.37
N LEU A 153 -2.98 15.68 2.32
CA LEU A 153 -2.80 14.86 3.51
C LEU A 153 -1.95 15.60 4.56
N ASP A 154 -1.03 16.44 4.11
CA ASP A 154 -0.16 17.24 4.99
C ASP A 154 -0.90 18.29 5.82
N LYS A 155 -2.11 18.70 5.43
CA LYS A 155 -2.93 19.68 6.14
C LYS A 155 -3.63 19.14 7.38
N SER A 156 -3.84 17.82 7.46
CA SER A 156 -4.50 17.15 8.58
C SER A 156 -3.58 16.06 9.15
N GLU A 157 -3.17 16.19 10.42
CA GLU A 157 -2.36 15.16 11.06
C GLU A 157 -3.11 13.82 11.16
N ASN A 158 -4.40 13.85 11.47
CA ASN A 158 -5.20 12.64 11.58
C ASN A 158 -5.35 11.91 10.23
N ASP A 159 -5.58 12.64 9.12
CA ASP A 159 -5.69 12.02 7.79
C ASP A 159 -4.34 11.51 7.31
N PHE A 160 -3.26 12.21 7.65
CA PHE A 160 -1.90 11.75 7.37
C PHE A 160 -1.59 10.45 8.13
N ASP A 161 -1.90 10.37 9.41
CA ASP A 161 -1.68 9.17 10.22
C ASP A 161 -2.51 7.98 9.74
N VAL A 162 -3.79 8.20 9.37
CA VAL A 162 -4.65 7.18 8.74
C VAL A 162 -4.04 6.69 7.43
N PHE A 163 -3.55 7.61 6.59
CA PHE A 163 -2.88 7.27 5.34
C PHE A 163 -1.62 6.44 5.58
N MET A 164 -0.72 6.87 6.47
CA MET A 164 0.52 6.16 6.76
C MET A 164 0.28 4.77 7.35
N ALA A 165 -0.69 4.64 8.26
CA ALA A 165 -1.10 3.35 8.81
C ALA A 165 -1.71 2.42 7.74
N ALA A 166 -2.48 2.99 6.79
CA ALA A 166 -2.99 2.24 5.65
C ALA A 166 -1.86 1.75 4.73
N MET A 167 -0.88 2.60 4.41
CA MET A 167 0.29 2.23 3.60
C MET A 167 1.11 1.12 4.28
N ASN A 168 1.27 1.16 5.60
CA ASN A 168 1.88 0.08 6.35
C ASN A 168 1.07 -1.23 6.22
N THR A 169 -0.26 -1.15 6.33
CA THR A 169 -1.15 -2.31 6.15
C THR A 169 -1.01 -2.92 4.75
N PHE A 170 -1.01 -2.10 3.69
CA PHE A 170 -0.83 -2.56 2.30
C PHE A 170 0.57 -3.10 2.01
N SER A 171 1.54 -2.77 2.85
CA SER A 171 2.94 -3.20 2.71
C SER A 171 3.27 -4.46 3.52
N THR A 172 2.32 -4.94 4.32
CA THR A 172 2.52 -6.14 5.16
C THR A 172 2.92 -7.36 4.34
N GLY A 173 4.00 -8.00 4.73
CA GLY A 173 4.58 -9.17 4.07
C GLY A 173 5.49 -8.85 2.87
N ALA A 174 5.50 -7.61 2.35
CA ALA A 174 6.37 -7.26 1.23
C ALA A 174 7.85 -7.30 1.61
N GLY A 175 8.19 -6.80 2.79
CA GLY A 175 9.58 -6.79 3.27
C GLY A 175 10.14 -8.18 3.50
N THR A 176 9.34 -9.12 4.01
CA THR A 176 9.75 -10.53 4.18
C THR A 176 10.10 -11.15 2.84
N ARG A 177 9.25 -10.98 1.82
CA ARG A 177 9.52 -11.51 0.47
C ARG A 177 10.72 -10.86 -0.19
N ILE A 178 10.90 -9.55 -0.02
CA ILE A 178 12.11 -8.85 -0.49
C ILE A 178 13.35 -9.43 0.18
N ALA A 179 13.30 -9.69 1.48
CA ALA A 179 14.39 -10.29 2.22
C ALA A 179 14.73 -11.70 1.73
N ASP A 180 13.71 -12.53 1.45
CA ASP A 180 13.88 -13.85 0.85
C ASP A 180 14.53 -13.76 -0.54
N ALA A 181 14.05 -12.86 -1.39
CA ALA A 181 14.61 -12.62 -2.73
C ALA A 181 16.07 -12.12 -2.66
N LEU A 182 16.37 -11.21 -1.72
CA LEU A 182 17.74 -10.73 -1.49
C LEU A 182 18.66 -11.84 -1.00
N SER A 183 18.19 -12.69 -0.11
CA SER A 183 19.00 -13.81 0.45
C SER A 183 19.44 -14.83 -0.60
N ALA A 184 18.71 -14.91 -1.71
CA ALA A 184 19.10 -15.74 -2.86
C ALA A 184 20.15 -15.07 -3.77
N ARG A 185 20.40 -13.77 -3.60
CA ARG A 185 21.20 -12.97 -4.55
C ARG A 185 22.41 -12.27 -3.93
N VAL A 186 22.36 -11.92 -2.66
CA VAL A 186 23.43 -11.23 -1.94
C VAL A 186 23.79 -12.00 -0.67
N ASP A 187 25.03 -11.84 -0.19
CA ASP A 187 25.46 -12.41 1.09
C ASP A 187 24.80 -11.63 2.24
N THR A 188 23.75 -12.21 2.81
CA THR A 188 23.03 -11.63 3.96
C THR A 188 23.65 -11.96 5.31
N ALA A 189 24.71 -12.80 5.34
CA ALA A 189 25.47 -13.06 6.57
C ALA A 189 26.46 -11.93 6.88
N ALA A 190 26.90 -11.18 5.85
CA ALA A 190 27.70 -9.99 6.02
C ALA A 190 26.80 -8.77 6.36
N SER A 191 27.42 -7.69 6.86
CA SER A 191 26.72 -6.41 7.05
C SER A 191 26.20 -5.90 5.72
N LEU A 192 24.87 -5.71 5.61
CA LEU A 192 24.18 -5.31 4.41
C LEU A 192 23.61 -3.89 4.57
N ARG A 193 24.13 -2.93 3.83
CA ARG A 193 23.66 -1.54 3.87
C ARG A 193 22.56 -1.32 2.83
N ILE A 194 21.38 -0.97 3.30
CA ILE A 194 20.19 -0.78 2.47
C ILE A 194 19.76 0.69 2.52
N LEU A 195 19.50 1.29 1.36
CA LEU A 195 18.86 2.59 1.22
C LEU A 195 17.41 2.37 0.75
N ASP A 196 16.45 2.76 1.56
CA ASP A 196 15.01 2.67 1.25
C ASP A 196 14.51 4.05 0.81
N LEU A 197 14.24 4.23 -0.47
CA LEU A 197 13.80 5.48 -1.08
C LEU A 197 12.28 5.56 -1.15
N GLY A 198 11.68 6.45 -0.37
CA GLY A 198 10.23 6.54 -0.20
C GLY A 198 9.69 5.44 0.72
N GLY A 199 10.38 5.18 1.83
CA GLY A 199 10.06 4.07 2.74
C GLY A 199 8.78 4.25 3.55
N GLY A 200 8.08 5.39 3.42
CA GLY A 200 6.80 5.67 4.05
C GLY A 200 6.81 5.45 5.56
N GLY A 201 5.88 4.65 6.07
CA GLY A 201 5.76 4.32 7.49
C GLY A 201 6.76 3.26 7.99
N GLY A 202 7.68 2.79 7.14
CA GLY A 202 8.76 1.90 7.51
C GLY A 202 8.44 0.41 7.56
N GLN A 203 7.22 -0.02 7.21
CA GLN A 203 6.79 -1.42 7.33
C GLN A 203 7.71 -2.38 6.58
N VAL A 204 8.09 -2.05 5.34
CA VAL A 204 8.97 -2.89 4.51
C VAL A 204 10.36 -2.98 5.14
N SER A 205 10.94 -1.86 5.53
CA SER A 205 12.23 -1.79 6.23
C SER A 205 12.24 -2.58 7.54
N ILE A 206 11.16 -2.50 8.34
CA ILE A 206 10.99 -3.26 9.59
C ILE A 206 10.97 -4.76 9.31
N GLU A 207 10.23 -5.22 8.31
CA GLU A 207 10.17 -6.65 7.96
C GLU A 207 11.52 -7.17 7.44
N ILE A 208 12.21 -6.40 6.59
CA ILE A 208 13.56 -6.74 6.12
C ILE A 208 14.52 -6.85 7.31
N ALA A 209 14.53 -5.87 8.21
CA ALA A 209 15.40 -5.90 9.37
C ALA A 209 15.13 -7.07 10.32
N LYS A 210 13.87 -7.52 10.44
CA LYS A 210 13.51 -8.72 11.21
C LYS A 210 13.97 -10.00 10.54
N THR A 211 13.93 -10.06 9.21
CA THR A 211 14.27 -11.26 8.44
C THR A 211 15.79 -11.37 8.19
N ILE A 212 16.48 -10.25 7.98
CA ILE A 212 17.94 -10.17 7.78
C ILE A 212 18.56 -9.43 8.98
N PRO A 213 19.07 -10.14 10.00
CA PRO A 213 19.59 -9.54 11.22
C PRO A 213 20.78 -8.60 11.01
N GLN A 214 21.56 -8.76 9.94
CA GLN A 214 22.72 -7.95 9.59
C GLN A 214 22.40 -6.71 8.75
N ALA A 215 21.12 -6.50 8.38
CA ALA A 215 20.70 -5.35 7.59
C ALA A 215 20.80 -4.06 8.42
N GLN A 216 21.47 -3.05 7.87
CA GLN A 216 21.51 -1.68 8.32
C GLN A 216 20.79 -0.81 7.30
N ILE A 217 19.64 -0.25 7.65
CA ILE A 217 18.71 0.39 6.73
C ILE A 217 18.71 1.90 6.97
N THR A 218 18.86 2.67 5.91
CA THR A 218 18.60 4.11 5.89
C THR A 218 17.33 4.35 5.09
N LEU A 219 16.27 4.75 5.75
CA LEU A 219 14.98 5.09 5.16
C LEU A 219 14.91 6.59 4.90
N ILE A 220 14.62 6.99 3.67
CA ILE A 220 14.43 8.38 3.24
C ILE A 220 12.99 8.58 2.82
N ASP A 221 12.35 9.60 3.38
CA ASP A 221 11.02 10.06 2.99
C ASP A 221 10.82 11.51 3.45
N LEU A 222 9.66 12.11 3.18
CA LEU A 222 9.29 13.43 3.68
C LEU A 222 9.29 13.47 5.22
N GLU A 223 9.48 14.65 5.81
CA GLU A 223 9.64 14.84 7.27
C GLU A 223 8.53 14.18 8.09
N LYS A 224 7.26 14.34 7.69
CA LYS A 224 6.14 13.73 8.43
C LYS A 224 6.16 12.20 8.33
N ALA A 225 6.45 11.64 7.16
CA ALA A 225 6.53 10.21 6.96
C ALA A 225 7.67 9.61 7.80
N THR A 226 8.85 10.23 7.79
CA THR A 226 9.99 9.76 8.61
C THR A 226 9.74 9.89 10.11
N ARG A 227 8.95 10.89 10.56
CA ARG A 227 8.51 10.99 11.95
C ARG A 227 7.61 9.81 12.33
N PHE A 228 6.64 9.46 11.49
CA PHE A 228 5.78 8.31 11.68
C PHE A 228 6.59 6.99 11.66
N ALA A 229 7.44 6.81 10.66
CA ALA A 229 8.32 5.63 10.54
C ALA A 229 9.22 5.45 11.77
N ARG A 230 9.79 6.54 12.28
CA ARG A 230 10.65 6.51 13.49
C ARG A 230 9.89 6.03 14.72
N ALA A 231 8.63 6.45 14.88
CA ALA A 231 7.78 5.98 15.98
C ALA A 231 7.53 4.45 15.86
N GLU A 232 7.23 3.96 14.66
CA GLU A 232 7.03 2.53 14.42
C GLU A 232 8.32 1.71 14.61
N VAL A 233 9.45 2.20 14.10
CA VAL A 233 10.78 1.57 14.27
C VAL A 233 11.13 1.45 15.75
N ASN A 234 10.96 2.53 16.53
CA ASN A 234 11.20 2.54 17.97
C ASN A 234 10.27 1.56 18.69
N ARG A 235 8.99 1.54 18.33
CA ARG A 235 8.02 0.59 18.90
C ARG A 235 8.40 -0.88 18.66
N MET A 236 9.11 -1.14 17.55
CA MET A 236 9.61 -2.48 17.20
C MET A 236 11.00 -2.79 17.76
N GLY A 237 11.66 -1.83 18.44
CA GLY A 237 13.01 -2.00 18.99
C GLY A 237 14.06 -2.20 17.90
N LEU A 238 13.96 -1.45 16.79
CA LEU A 238 14.86 -1.55 15.62
C LEU A 238 15.60 -0.24 15.31
N ASP A 239 15.62 0.69 16.23
CA ASP A 239 16.24 2.02 16.10
C ASP A 239 17.78 1.98 16.00
N ASP A 240 18.40 0.90 16.44
CA ASP A 240 19.82 0.61 16.22
C ASP A 240 20.16 0.12 14.80
N ARG A 241 19.15 -0.30 14.02
CA ARG A 241 19.34 -0.86 12.68
C ARG A 241 18.62 -0.11 11.55
N ILE A 242 17.61 0.71 11.87
CA ILE A 242 16.86 1.49 10.90
C ILE A 242 16.96 2.98 11.27
N SER A 243 17.64 3.74 10.42
CA SER A 243 17.74 5.20 10.52
C SER A 243 16.73 5.86 9.60
N CYS A 244 15.74 6.57 10.15
CA CYS A 244 14.74 7.32 9.37
C CYS A 244 15.21 8.77 9.21
N GLN A 245 15.51 9.20 8.00
CA GLN A 245 16.05 10.53 7.69
C GLN A 245 15.12 11.26 6.71
N PRO A 246 14.75 12.52 7.01
CA PRO A 246 13.95 13.32 6.08
C PRO A 246 14.77 13.69 4.86
N GLY A 247 14.14 13.62 3.68
CA GLY A 247 14.77 14.00 2.42
C GLY A 247 13.81 13.90 1.23
N ASP A 248 14.15 14.63 0.19
CA ASP A 248 13.49 14.50 -1.11
C ASP A 248 14.22 13.44 -1.94
N ILE A 249 13.53 12.35 -2.28
CA ILE A 249 14.10 11.23 -3.04
C ILE A 249 14.51 11.60 -4.48
N PHE A 250 14.08 12.77 -4.96
CA PHE A 250 14.43 13.30 -6.28
C PHE A 250 15.59 14.30 -6.24
N ALA A 251 15.96 14.76 -5.04
CA ALA A 251 17.10 15.65 -4.81
C ALA A 251 18.38 14.87 -4.51
N PRO A 252 19.57 15.50 -4.60
CA PRO A 252 20.80 14.89 -4.12
C PRO A 252 20.73 14.57 -2.61
N LEU A 253 20.99 13.32 -2.26
CA LEU A 253 20.99 12.87 -0.87
C LEU A 253 22.39 13.08 -0.23
N PRO A 254 22.46 13.27 1.10
CA PRO A 254 23.71 13.60 1.82
C PRO A 254 24.64 12.38 2.04
N PHE A 255 24.63 11.42 1.12
CA PHE A 255 25.45 10.21 1.19
C PHE A 255 26.52 10.21 0.11
N ALA A 256 27.63 9.54 0.41
CA ALA A 256 28.67 9.34 -0.57
C ALA A 256 28.14 8.49 -1.75
N LYS A 257 28.71 8.70 -2.93
CA LYS A 257 28.45 7.85 -4.08
C LYS A 257 28.85 6.40 -3.79
N ALA A 258 28.04 5.45 -4.25
CA ALA A 258 28.33 4.03 -4.08
C ALA A 258 28.58 3.64 -2.63
N SER A 259 27.62 3.95 -1.75
CA SER A 259 27.70 3.70 -0.31
C SER A 259 26.70 2.63 0.20
N PHE A 260 25.83 2.11 -0.67
CA PHE A 260 24.84 1.11 -0.31
C PHE A 260 24.98 -0.16 -1.17
N ASP A 261 24.76 -1.30 -0.56
CA ASP A 261 24.81 -2.62 -1.19
C ASP A 261 23.47 -2.94 -1.87
N VAL A 262 22.38 -2.40 -1.30
CA VAL A 262 21.02 -2.50 -1.84
C VAL A 262 20.37 -1.10 -1.84
N VAL A 263 19.65 -0.79 -2.91
CA VAL A 263 18.69 0.32 -2.93
C VAL A 263 17.29 -0.26 -3.16
N LEU A 264 16.35 0.13 -2.31
CA LEU A 264 14.96 -0.31 -2.34
C LEU A 264 14.06 0.85 -2.80
N ILE A 265 13.12 0.55 -3.70
CA ILE A 265 12.02 1.41 -4.12
C ILE A 265 10.76 0.56 -4.09
N SER A 266 9.87 0.80 -3.12
CA SER A 266 8.70 -0.05 -2.88
C SER A 266 7.40 0.74 -2.89
N ALA A 267 6.54 0.52 -3.91
CA ALA A 267 5.30 1.24 -4.16
C ALA A 267 5.48 2.77 -4.21
N VAL A 268 6.46 3.20 -4.98
CA VAL A 268 6.81 4.62 -5.17
C VAL A 268 6.93 4.94 -6.66
N LEU A 269 7.56 4.05 -7.43
CA LEU A 269 7.91 4.35 -8.81
C LEU A 269 6.68 4.58 -9.69
N GLY A 270 5.61 3.84 -9.42
CA GLY A 270 4.33 3.93 -10.14
C GLY A 270 3.57 5.24 -9.93
N ASP A 271 3.82 5.95 -8.83
CA ASP A 271 3.10 7.20 -8.50
C ASP A 271 3.57 8.41 -9.31
N TRP A 272 4.67 8.27 -10.04
CA TRP A 272 5.36 9.40 -10.66
C TRP A 272 5.41 9.32 -12.18
N SER A 273 5.44 10.48 -12.81
CA SER A 273 5.63 10.57 -14.26
C SER A 273 7.01 10.04 -14.67
N HIS A 274 7.16 9.66 -15.94
CA HIS A 274 8.40 9.09 -16.48
C HIS A 274 9.65 9.93 -16.17
N ILE A 275 9.54 11.26 -16.18
CA ILE A 275 10.66 12.17 -15.86
C ILE A 275 11.15 11.95 -14.41
N TYR A 276 10.22 11.81 -13.47
CA TYR A 276 10.56 11.57 -12.07
C TYR A 276 11.02 10.14 -11.82
N GLN A 277 10.46 9.15 -12.55
CA GLN A 277 10.94 7.77 -12.51
C GLN A 277 12.42 7.69 -12.90
N VAL A 278 12.82 8.38 -13.98
CA VAL A 278 14.22 8.45 -14.41
C VAL A 278 15.10 9.14 -13.37
N LYS A 279 14.64 10.24 -12.75
CA LYS A 279 15.38 10.92 -11.67
C LYS A 279 15.59 10.01 -10.46
N LEU A 280 14.54 9.31 -10.03
CA LEU A 280 14.60 8.38 -8.89
C LEU A 280 15.57 7.23 -9.17
N LEU A 281 15.49 6.63 -10.35
CA LEU A 281 16.42 5.57 -10.76
C LEU A 281 17.87 6.05 -10.90
N ALA A 282 18.08 7.29 -11.37
CA ALA A 282 19.41 7.89 -11.42
C ALA A 282 19.98 8.11 -10.01
N ASN A 283 19.14 8.53 -9.06
CA ASN A 283 19.52 8.69 -7.65
C ASN A 283 19.87 7.34 -7.02
N ALA A 284 19.02 6.32 -7.23
CA ALA A 284 19.29 4.95 -6.81
C ALA A 284 20.61 4.42 -7.39
N HIS A 285 20.83 4.59 -8.69
CA HIS A 285 22.07 4.19 -9.35
C HIS A 285 23.30 4.92 -8.81
N HIS A 286 23.18 6.21 -8.45
CA HIS A 286 24.27 6.99 -7.87
C HIS A 286 24.76 6.41 -6.55
N HIS A 287 23.83 6.03 -5.66
CA HIS A 287 24.14 5.58 -4.30
C HIS A 287 24.46 4.09 -4.21
N LEU A 288 24.07 3.30 -5.21
CA LEU A 288 24.31 1.86 -5.25
C LEU A 288 25.78 1.55 -5.55
N ASN A 289 26.36 0.61 -4.82
CA ASN A 289 27.71 0.08 -5.05
C ASN A 289 27.83 -0.54 -6.45
N SER A 290 29.03 -0.66 -6.97
CA SER A 290 29.30 -1.47 -8.17
C SER A 290 28.92 -2.93 -7.89
N GLY A 291 28.08 -3.52 -8.75
CA GLY A 291 27.52 -4.86 -8.52
C GLY A 291 26.44 -4.94 -7.44
N GLY A 292 26.06 -3.81 -6.82
CA GLY A 292 24.97 -3.76 -5.86
C GLY A 292 23.60 -4.02 -6.50
N CYS A 293 22.61 -4.31 -5.65
CA CYS A 293 21.27 -4.73 -6.07
C CYS A 293 20.24 -3.59 -5.90
N LEU A 294 19.59 -3.18 -6.98
CA LEU A 294 18.33 -2.42 -6.92
C LEU A 294 17.19 -3.40 -6.74
N VAL A 295 16.30 -3.10 -5.81
CA VAL A 295 15.02 -3.79 -5.62
C VAL A 295 13.89 -2.83 -5.91
N VAL A 296 13.01 -3.18 -6.85
CA VAL A 296 11.75 -2.47 -7.10
C VAL A 296 10.61 -3.41 -6.74
N SER A 297 9.73 -2.97 -5.85
CA SER A 297 8.57 -3.74 -5.43
C SER A 297 7.29 -2.99 -5.79
N GLU A 298 6.55 -3.52 -6.79
CA GLU A 298 5.36 -2.90 -7.37
C GLU A 298 4.28 -3.97 -7.65
N THR A 299 3.05 -3.56 -7.84
CA THR A 299 2.01 -4.45 -8.37
C THR A 299 2.07 -4.43 -9.89
N LEU A 300 2.38 -5.57 -10.52
CA LEU A 300 2.57 -5.63 -11.97
C LEU A 300 1.35 -6.21 -12.68
N LEU A 301 0.97 -5.55 -13.77
CA LEU A 301 0.04 -6.10 -14.76
C LEU A 301 0.72 -7.21 -15.57
N ASP A 302 -0.06 -8.15 -16.05
CA ASP A 302 0.40 -9.09 -17.07
C ASP A 302 0.70 -8.32 -18.37
N ASP A 303 1.64 -8.82 -19.17
CA ASP A 303 2.10 -8.13 -20.38
C ASP A 303 1.01 -8.01 -21.47
N ASP A 304 -0.07 -8.81 -21.37
CA ASP A 304 -1.25 -8.73 -22.24
C ASP A 304 -2.34 -7.77 -21.68
N LEU A 305 -2.08 -7.13 -20.54
CA LEU A 305 -2.97 -6.24 -19.80
C LEU A 305 -4.27 -6.91 -19.30
N ALA A 306 -4.34 -8.23 -19.31
CA ALA A 306 -5.58 -8.97 -18.99
C ALA A 306 -5.77 -9.25 -17.48
N GLY A 307 -4.90 -8.74 -16.64
CA GLY A 307 -4.96 -8.91 -15.19
C GLY A 307 -3.57 -8.81 -14.55
N PRO A 308 -3.41 -9.19 -13.30
CA PRO A 308 -4.48 -9.46 -12.34
C PRO A 308 -5.40 -8.24 -12.08
N ILE A 309 -6.51 -8.45 -11.37
CA ILE A 309 -7.50 -7.38 -11.11
C ILE A 309 -6.89 -6.26 -10.26
N LEU A 310 -6.15 -6.60 -9.20
CA LEU A 310 -5.59 -5.61 -8.28
C LEU A 310 -4.66 -4.62 -9.00
N PRO A 311 -3.64 -5.02 -9.77
CA PRO A 311 -2.84 -4.09 -10.55
C PRO A 311 -3.65 -3.25 -11.55
N ALA A 312 -4.71 -3.83 -12.16
CA ALA A 312 -5.58 -3.08 -13.06
C ALA A 312 -6.37 -1.98 -12.32
N LEU A 313 -6.85 -2.27 -11.10
CA LEU A 313 -7.48 -1.25 -10.24
C LEU A 313 -6.46 -0.21 -9.77
N MET A 314 -5.22 -0.62 -9.46
CA MET A 314 -4.16 0.32 -9.08
C MET A 314 -3.80 1.27 -10.23
N SER A 315 -3.88 0.84 -11.50
CA SER A 315 -3.72 1.76 -12.64
C SER A 315 -4.77 2.89 -12.63
N LEU A 316 -6.02 2.58 -12.29
CA LEU A 316 -7.08 3.59 -12.16
C LEU A 316 -6.91 4.44 -10.89
N TYR A 317 -6.41 3.84 -9.82
CA TYR A 317 -6.12 4.52 -8.57
C TYR A 317 -5.04 5.60 -8.76
N VAL A 318 -3.90 5.28 -9.37
CA VAL A 318 -2.84 6.26 -9.64
C VAL A 318 -3.30 7.33 -10.64
N GLN A 319 -4.14 7.00 -11.63
CA GLN A 319 -4.73 7.96 -12.55
C GLN A 319 -5.55 9.04 -11.84
N ILE A 320 -6.28 8.66 -10.78
CA ILE A 320 -7.12 9.60 -10.02
C ILE A 320 -6.29 10.47 -9.07
N LEU A 321 -5.22 9.92 -8.50
CA LEU A 321 -4.48 10.54 -7.41
C LEU A 321 -3.23 11.29 -7.85
N THR A 322 -2.57 10.85 -8.93
CA THR A 322 -1.22 11.32 -9.27
C THR A 322 -1.13 11.83 -10.70
N GLU A 323 -0.32 12.87 -10.92
CA GLU A 323 -0.06 13.39 -12.26
C GLU A 323 1.00 12.54 -12.97
N GLY A 324 0.57 11.82 -14.02
CA GLY A 324 1.46 11.01 -14.86
C GLY A 324 1.92 9.70 -14.21
N GLY A 325 1.34 9.31 -13.07
CA GLY A 325 1.55 7.99 -12.49
C GLY A 325 0.98 6.87 -13.37
N GLN A 326 1.59 5.70 -13.30
CA GLN A 326 1.16 4.53 -14.07
C GLN A 326 1.58 3.23 -13.40
N ASN A 327 0.78 2.19 -13.58
CA ASN A 327 1.21 0.84 -13.24
C ASN A 327 2.05 0.23 -14.36
N PHE A 328 2.96 -0.65 -13.98
CA PHE A 328 3.86 -1.33 -14.90
C PHE A 328 3.36 -2.73 -15.25
N THR A 329 3.72 -3.19 -16.45
CA THR A 329 3.88 -4.62 -16.71
C THR A 329 5.31 -5.04 -16.39
N ALA A 330 5.58 -6.34 -16.26
CA ALA A 330 6.94 -6.83 -16.09
C ALA A 330 7.85 -6.35 -17.23
N ARG A 331 7.38 -6.41 -18.47
CA ARG A 331 8.10 -5.96 -19.66
C ARG A 331 8.42 -4.47 -19.63
N SER A 332 7.45 -3.61 -19.27
CA SER A 332 7.65 -2.16 -19.25
C SER A 332 8.61 -1.73 -18.15
N LEU A 333 8.54 -2.36 -16.96
CA LEU A 333 9.45 -2.07 -15.86
C LEU A 333 10.88 -2.53 -16.21
N VAL A 334 11.05 -3.72 -16.76
CA VAL A 334 12.36 -4.21 -17.24
C VAL A 334 12.96 -3.25 -18.27
N ALA A 335 12.16 -2.78 -19.24
CA ALA A 335 12.64 -1.81 -20.24
C ALA A 335 13.07 -0.49 -19.60
N LEU A 336 12.31 0.02 -18.61
CA LEU A 336 12.66 1.22 -17.86
C LEU A 336 13.98 1.05 -17.11
N LEU A 337 14.17 -0.08 -16.41
CA LEU A 337 15.39 -0.36 -15.67
C LEU A 337 16.62 -0.50 -16.60
N CYS A 338 16.49 -1.23 -17.72
CA CYS A 338 17.55 -1.34 -18.72
C CYS A 338 17.97 0.03 -19.26
N SER A 339 17.01 0.90 -19.58
CA SER A 339 17.28 2.26 -20.07
C SER A 339 17.99 3.14 -19.04
N ASN A 340 17.92 2.79 -17.75
CA ASN A 340 18.55 3.50 -16.65
C ASN A 340 19.79 2.77 -16.09
N GLN A 341 20.50 2.01 -16.95
CA GLN A 341 21.80 1.38 -16.65
C GLN A 341 21.75 0.28 -15.59
N PHE A 342 20.62 -0.40 -15.46
CA PHE A 342 20.51 -1.63 -14.68
C PHE A 342 20.49 -2.85 -15.60
N ASN A 343 21.07 -3.94 -15.14
CA ASN A 343 21.17 -5.20 -15.89
C ASN A 343 20.90 -6.41 -14.97
N HIS A 344 21.02 -7.64 -15.48
CA HIS A 344 20.75 -8.87 -14.74
C HIS A 344 19.42 -8.81 -13.97
N ILE A 345 18.37 -8.42 -14.70
CA ILE A 345 17.05 -8.16 -14.12
C ILE A 345 16.32 -9.49 -13.95
N GLU A 346 15.86 -9.72 -12.73
CA GLU A 346 15.04 -10.86 -12.34
C GLU A 346 13.68 -10.35 -11.88
N VAL A 347 12.60 -10.93 -12.40
CA VAL A 347 11.23 -10.61 -12.03
C VAL A 347 10.62 -11.77 -11.26
N GLN A 348 10.24 -11.54 -10.04
CA GLN A 348 9.55 -12.50 -9.17
C GLN A 348 8.10 -12.07 -9.02
N LEU A 349 7.20 -12.71 -9.76
CA LEU A 349 5.77 -12.46 -9.69
C LEU A 349 5.19 -13.10 -8.43
N ASN A 350 4.49 -12.31 -7.65
CA ASN A 350 3.82 -12.74 -6.44
C ASN A 350 2.31 -12.56 -6.59
N ARG A 351 1.60 -13.66 -6.73
CA ARG A 351 0.15 -13.68 -6.98
C ARG A 351 -0.67 -14.00 -5.73
N GLU A 352 -0.06 -13.88 -4.54
CA GLU A 352 -0.77 -14.01 -3.27
C GLU A 352 -1.47 -12.70 -2.88
N HIS A 353 -2.47 -12.77 -2.02
CA HIS A 353 -3.26 -11.62 -1.60
C HIS A 353 -2.40 -10.50 -1.00
N GLY A 354 -2.61 -9.27 -1.47
CA GLY A 354 -2.00 -8.06 -0.94
C GLY A 354 -0.50 -7.94 -1.18
N CYS A 355 0.07 -8.83 -1.99
CA CYS A 355 1.49 -8.87 -2.20
C CYS A 355 1.89 -8.17 -3.49
N ARG A 356 2.97 -7.39 -3.40
CA ARG A 356 3.62 -6.79 -4.57
C ARG A 356 4.57 -7.78 -5.20
N ASP A 357 4.76 -7.65 -6.51
CA ASP A 357 5.81 -8.34 -7.24
C ASP A 357 7.17 -7.70 -6.90
N THR A 358 8.25 -8.46 -7.03
CA THR A 358 9.60 -7.99 -6.71
C THR A 358 10.48 -8.09 -7.95
N VAL A 359 11.16 -7.01 -8.29
CA VAL A 359 12.11 -6.96 -9.40
C VAL A 359 13.48 -6.61 -8.83
N LEU A 360 14.45 -7.50 -9.06
CA LEU A 360 15.83 -7.31 -8.67
C LEU A 360 16.66 -6.99 -9.91
N ALA A 361 17.51 -5.97 -9.81
CA ALA A 361 18.39 -5.57 -10.89
C ALA A 361 19.78 -5.24 -10.37
N SER A 362 20.83 -5.53 -11.13
CA SER A 362 22.19 -5.16 -10.75
C SER A 362 22.60 -3.84 -11.40
N LYS A 363 23.34 -3.03 -10.66
CA LYS A 363 24.09 -1.93 -11.25
C LYS A 363 25.17 -2.48 -12.16
N ALA A 364 25.20 -2.06 -13.41
CA ALA A 364 26.23 -2.48 -14.35
C ALA A 364 27.64 -2.25 -13.78
N LEU A 365 28.49 -3.25 -13.86
CA LEU A 365 29.91 -3.06 -13.61
C LEU A 365 30.42 -2.06 -14.68
N ARG A 366 31.12 -1.01 -14.27
CA ARG A 366 31.81 -0.17 -15.26
C ARG A 366 32.85 -1.04 -15.93
N ASP A 367 32.75 -1.18 -17.24
CA ASP A 367 33.90 -1.65 -18.04
C ASP A 367 35.03 -0.68 -17.73
N ILE A 368 36.02 -1.13 -16.98
CA ILE A 368 37.29 -0.42 -16.82
C ILE A 368 38.00 -0.61 -18.16
N ARG A 369 37.78 0.33 -19.09
CA ARG A 369 38.61 0.47 -20.30
C ARG A 369 39.80 1.36 -20.01
#